data_f2e83c17f1175b633c24ae1ea4cea67e
#
_entry.id   f2e83c17f1175b633c24ae1ea4cea67e
#
_cell.length_a   1.000
_cell.length_b   1.000
_cell.length_c   1.000
_cell.angle_alpha   90.00
_cell.angle_beta   90.00
_cell.angle_gamma   90.00
#
_symmetry.space_group_name_H-M   'P 1'
#
loop_
_entity.id
_entity.type
_entity.pdbx_description
1 polymer ?
#
loop_
_entity_poly.entity_id
_entity_poly.type
_entity_poly.pdbx_seq_one_letter_code
_entity_poly.pdbx_strand_id
1 'polypeptide(L)'
;LLLIDCGVLFPEEEQPGVDLILPDFSYIKNRLDKVDALVLTHGHEDHIGGVPYLLKLRPDIPLIGSKLTLAFVEAKCQEHNQHPTMVEVKGRDKLKVGPFNLEFVTVTHSIPDALAVYVKTPAGSLIDTGDIKLDQLPLDHRITDLVEFGKLGEKGVDLLMMDSTNAEVPGFVKPETSIGPALDQAFAQATRKIIVASFSSHVHRVQQVVDAAHKYGRKVVFVGR
;
A
#
# COMPACT_ATOMS: atom_id res chain seq x y z
N LEU A 1 19.64 -8.57 5.58
CA LEU A 1 18.34 -8.18 6.12
C LEU A 1 17.39 -7.84 4.97
N LEU A 2 16.10 -8.21 5.11
CA LEU A 2 15.02 -7.73 4.26
C LEU A 2 14.14 -6.80 5.12
N LEU A 3 13.84 -5.64 4.59
CA LEU A 3 12.85 -4.74 5.17
C LEU A 3 11.54 -4.89 4.40
N ILE A 4 10.42 -4.84 5.10
CA ILE A 4 9.07 -4.83 4.51
C ILE A 4 8.39 -3.59 5.05
N ASP A 5 8.00 -2.72 4.14
CA ASP A 5 7.43 -1.40 4.34
C ASP A 5 8.32 -0.44 5.17
N CYS A 6 8.12 0.83 4.97
CA CYS A 6 8.78 1.92 5.68
C CYS A 6 7.85 3.13 5.66
N GLY A 7 6.85 3.10 6.53
CA GLY A 7 5.81 4.09 6.60
C GLY A 7 6.07 5.22 7.57
N VAL A 8 5.05 6.06 7.74
CA VAL A 8 4.99 7.11 8.76
C VAL A 8 3.67 7.01 9.51
N LEU A 9 3.64 7.56 10.70
CA LEU A 9 2.40 7.87 11.40
C LEU A 9 2.13 9.36 11.33
N PHE A 10 0.86 9.72 11.42
CA PHE A 10 0.44 11.11 11.54
C PHE A 10 0.27 11.46 13.02
N PRO A 11 0.66 12.70 13.41
CA PRO A 11 0.52 13.13 14.81
C PRO A 11 -0.96 13.29 15.18
N GLU A 12 -1.25 13.05 16.46
CA GLU A 12 -2.54 13.31 17.07
C GLU A 12 -2.64 14.75 17.60
N GLU A 13 -3.82 15.16 18.08
CA GLU A 13 -4.06 16.52 18.56
C GLU A 13 -3.13 16.92 19.73
N GLU A 14 -2.67 15.96 20.51
CA GLU A 14 -1.75 16.15 21.63
C GLU A 14 -0.30 16.42 21.22
N GLN A 15 0.00 16.37 19.94
CA GLN A 15 1.37 16.54 19.38
C GLN A 15 1.47 17.79 18.49
N PRO A 16 1.16 19.01 19.00
CA PRO A 16 1.17 20.22 18.18
C PRO A 16 2.60 20.51 17.66
N GLY A 17 2.70 20.87 16.37
CA GLY A 17 3.96 21.17 15.72
C GLY A 17 4.76 19.97 15.23
N VAL A 18 4.23 18.78 15.35
CA VAL A 18 4.75 17.57 14.69
C VAL A 18 4.01 17.36 13.37
N ASP A 19 4.75 17.23 12.26
CA ASP A 19 4.17 16.99 10.94
C ASP A 19 4.09 15.49 10.60
N LEU A 20 5.12 14.73 10.99
CA LEU A 20 5.23 13.29 10.71
C LEU A 20 5.93 12.58 11.87
N ILE A 21 5.53 11.34 12.13
CA ILE A 21 6.21 10.44 13.05
C ILE A 21 6.90 9.36 12.22
N LEU A 22 8.23 9.36 12.25
CA LEU A 22 9.07 8.42 11.51
C LEU A 22 9.32 7.15 12.32
N PRO A 23 9.60 6.02 11.65
CA PRO A 23 10.14 4.83 12.32
C PRO A 23 11.44 5.16 13.05
N ASP A 24 11.67 4.52 14.19
CA ASP A 24 12.98 4.59 14.85
C ASP A 24 13.99 3.69 14.11
N PHE A 25 14.83 4.30 13.31
CA PHE A 25 15.88 3.60 12.57
C PHE A 25 17.09 3.18 13.45
N SER A 26 17.12 3.52 14.73
CA SER A 26 18.24 3.18 15.62
C SER A 26 18.50 1.68 15.68
N TYR A 27 17.45 0.86 15.64
CA TYR A 27 17.53 -0.60 15.63
C TYR A 27 18.29 -1.19 14.45
N ILE A 28 18.21 -0.57 13.28
CA ILE A 28 18.88 -1.05 12.06
C ILE A 28 20.14 -0.25 11.72
N LYS A 29 20.40 0.87 12.38
CA LYS A 29 21.48 1.83 12.06
C LYS A 29 22.85 1.17 11.92
N ASN A 30 23.19 0.26 12.82
CA ASN A 30 24.48 -0.44 12.81
C ASN A 30 24.48 -1.69 11.90
N ARG A 31 23.43 -1.91 11.12
CA ARG A 31 23.24 -3.08 10.23
C ARG A 31 22.68 -2.66 8.87
N LEU A 32 22.71 -1.38 8.55
CA LEU A 32 22.24 -0.88 7.25
C LEU A 32 23.03 -1.49 6.09
N ASP A 33 24.32 -1.78 6.28
CA ASP A 33 25.19 -2.48 5.34
C ASP A 33 24.69 -3.88 4.99
N LYS A 34 23.89 -4.49 5.87
CA LYS A 34 23.31 -5.84 5.71
C LYS A 34 21.90 -5.85 5.13
N VAL A 35 21.34 -4.68 4.81
CA VAL A 35 20.02 -4.61 4.18
C VAL A 35 20.17 -4.93 2.70
N ASP A 36 19.54 -6.01 2.25
CA ASP A 36 19.57 -6.47 0.86
C ASP A 36 18.55 -5.74 -0.01
N ALA A 37 17.37 -5.40 0.54
CA ALA A 37 16.32 -4.63 -0.12
C ALA A 37 15.25 -4.16 0.87
N LEU A 38 14.41 -3.22 0.41
CA LEU A 38 13.14 -2.85 1.00
C LEU A 38 12.01 -3.29 0.05
N VAL A 39 11.13 -4.16 0.52
CA VAL A 39 9.90 -4.56 -0.18
C VAL A 39 8.77 -3.64 0.27
N LEU A 40 7.98 -3.15 -0.67
CA LEU A 40 6.84 -2.27 -0.42
C LEU A 40 5.57 -2.98 -0.85
N THR A 41 4.65 -3.18 0.09
CA THR A 41 3.41 -3.92 -0.13
C THR A 41 2.42 -3.11 -0.96
N HIS A 42 2.26 -1.83 -0.66
CA HIS A 42 1.37 -0.92 -1.38
C HIS A 42 1.72 0.56 -1.13
N GLY A 43 1.02 1.47 -1.79
CA GLY A 43 1.38 2.88 -1.89
C GLY A 43 0.77 3.82 -0.85
N HIS A 44 0.26 3.36 0.29
CA HIS A 44 -0.21 4.23 1.36
C HIS A 44 0.95 4.83 2.18
N GLU A 45 0.72 6.01 2.78
CA GLU A 45 1.74 6.77 3.50
C GLU A 45 2.31 6.03 4.70
N ASP A 46 1.49 5.31 5.42
CA ASP A 46 1.86 4.48 6.56
C ASP A 46 2.67 3.23 6.17
N HIS A 47 2.89 3.01 4.86
CA HIS A 47 3.75 1.97 4.32
C HIS A 47 4.94 2.50 3.54
N ILE A 48 4.83 3.68 2.91
CA ILE A 48 5.92 4.24 2.07
C ILE A 48 6.46 5.60 2.53
N GLY A 49 5.77 6.29 3.43
CA GLY A 49 6.10 7.68 3.78
C GLY A 49 7.48 7.88 4.40
N GLY A 50 8.02 6.86 5.07
CA GLY A 50 9.35 6.88 5.67
C GLY A 50 10.50 6.57 4.71
N VAL A 51 10.20 6.12 3.48
CA VAL A 51 11.22 5.69 2.50
C VAL A 51 12.28 6.77 2.23
N PRO A 52 11.94 8.04 1.95
CA PRO A 52 12.97 9.06 1.70
C PRO A 52 13.90 9.28 2.89
N TYR A 53 13.42 9.07 4.10
CA TYR A 53 14.21 9.23 5.32
C TYR A 53 15.15 8.05 5.54
N LEU A 54 14.71 6.82 5.24
CA LEU A 54 15.58 5.64 5.24
C LEU A 54 16.69 5.79 4.19
N LEU A 55 16.37 6.27 3.00
CA LEU A 55 17.34 6.47 1.92
C LEU A 55 18.35 7.60 2.20
N LYS A 56 18.07 8.54 3.12
CA LYS A 56 19.09 9.46 3.64
C LYS A 56 20.19 8.76 4.43
N LEU A 57 19.86 7.62 5.06
CA LEU A 57 20.83 6.82 5.82
C LEU A 57 21.60 5.86 4.92
N ARG A 58 20.94 5.32 3.89
CA ARG A 58 21.55 4.42 2.91
C ARG A 58 20.86 4.53 1.55
N PRO A 59 21.40 5.36 0.63
CA PRO A 59 20.76 5.70 -0.65
C PRO A 59 20.66 4.55 -1.66
N ASP A 60 21.48 3.52 -1.52
CA ASP A 60 21.63 2.40 -2.46
C ASP A 60 20.75 1.18 -2.15
N ILE A 61 19.83 1.28 -1.16
CA ILE A 61 18.87 0.21 -0.88
C ILE A 61 17.93 0.04 -2.08
N PRO A 62 17.88 -1.15 -2.72
CA PRO A 62 16.93 -1.41 -3.78
C PRO A 62 15.50 -1.43 -3.22
N LEU A 63 14.59 -0.76 -3.90
CA LEU A 63 13.15 -0.74 -3.57
C LEU A 63 12.42 -1.71 -4.50
N ILE A 64 11.64 -2.61 -3.92
CA ILE A 64 10.87 -3.63 -4.66
C ILE A 64 9.39 -3.37 -4.39
N GLY A 65 8.59 -3.25 -5.43
CA GLY A 65 7.15 -3.02 -5.26
C GLY A 65 6.39 -3.06 -6.58
N SER A 66 5.09 -2.88 -6.51
CA SER A 66 4.26 -2.78 -7.71
C SER A 66 4.46 -1.45 -8.42
N LYS A 67 4.08 -1.39 -9.69
CA LYS A 67 4.25 -0.21 -10.55
C LYS A 67 3.68 1.06 -9.91
N LEU A 68 2.45 1.01 -9.39
CA LEU A 68 1.82 2.17 -8.79
C LEU A 68 2.50 2.57 -7.48
N THR A 69 2.83 1.60 -6.63
CA THR A 69 3.56 1.82 -5.37
C THR A 69 4.89 2.52 -5.63
N LEU A 70 5.67 2.01 -6.59
CA LEU A 70 6.96 2.61 -6.95
C LEU A 70 6.81 4.01 -7.55
N ALA A 71 5.76 4.28 -8.32
CA ALA A 71 5.50 5.61 -8.87
C ALA A 71 5.23 6.65 -7.74
N PHE A 72 4.49 6.27 -6.70
CA PHE A 72 4.30 7.15 -5.54
C PHE A 72 5.60 7.38 -4.77
N VAL A 73 6.39 6.32 -4.57
CA VAL A 73 7.69 6.43 -3.91
C VAL A 73 8.66 7.29 -4.72
N GLU A 74 8.66 7.14 -6.05
CA GLU A 74 9.49 7.96 -6.93
C GLU A 74 9.16 9.46 -6.78
N ALA A 75 7.87 9.80 -6.81
CA ALA A 75 7.43 11.18 -6.62
C ALA A 75 7.91 11.76 -5.27
N LYS A 76 7.79 10.98 -4.19
CA LYS A 76 8.29 11.37 -2.86
C LYS A 76 9.81 11.53 -2.82
N CYS A 77 10.54 10.60 -3.40
CA CYS A 77 11.99 10.65 -3.46
C CYS A 77 12.49 11.85 -4.26
N GLN A 78 11.77 12.23 -5.33
CA GLN A 78 12.07 13.43 -6.12
C GLN A 78 11.96 14.73 -5.28
N GLU A 79 10.98 14.84 -4.39
CA GLU A 79 10.86 15.97 -3.45
C GLU A 79 12.09 16.08 -2.52
N HIS A 80 12.78 14.96 -2.28
CA HIS A 80 14.01 14.88 -1.48
C HIS A 80 15.31 14.86 -2.33
N ASN A 81 15.22 15.08 -3.65
CA ASN A 81 16.33 14.96 -4.61
C ASN A 81 17.03 13.60 -4.57
N GLN A 82 16.24 12.51 -4.46
CA GLN A 82 16.74 11.15 -4.42
C GLN A 82 16.27 10.38 -5.66
N HIS A 83 17.12 9.46 -6.15
CA HIS A 83 16.87 8.61 -7.33
C HIS A 83 17.19 7.16 -6.98
N PRO A 84 16.31 6.45 -6.25
CA PRO A 84 16.56 5.09 -5.80
C PRO A 84 16.53 4.08 -6.95
N THR A 85 17.23 2.97 -6.75
CA THR A 85 17.08 1.79 -7.62
C THR A 85 15.75 1.11 -7.33
N MET A 86 14.93 0.93 -8.36
CA MET A 86 13.60 0.34 -8.25
C MET A 86 13.49 -0.95 -9.05
N VAL A 87 12.83 -1.95 -8.47
CA VAL A 87 12.54 -3.24 -9.09
C VAL A 87 11.04 -3.44 -9.09
N GLU A 88 10.43 -3.32 -10.26
CA GLU A 88 9.00 -3.54 -10.43
C GLU A 88 8.65 -5.03 -10.37
N VAL A 89 7.61 -5.36 -9.60
CA VAL A 89 7.04 -6.70 -9.48
C VAL A 89 5.51 -6.64 -9.53
N LYS A 90 4.89 -7.79 -9.81
CA LYS A 90 3.44 -7.98 -9.81
C LYS A 90 3.07 -9.30 -9.18
N GLY A 91 1.79 -9.53 -8.96
CA GLY A 91 1.30 -10.81 -8.45
C GLY A 91 1.83 -12.00 -9.23
N ARG A 92 2.24 -13.05 -8.53
CA ARG A 92 2.90 -14.29 -8.99
C ARG A 92 4.35 -14.15 -9.45
N ASP A 93 4.92 -12.97 -9.45
CA ASP A 93 6.35 -12.82 -9.70
C ASP A 93 7.16 -13.46 -8.57
N LYS A 94 8.36 -13.92 -8.92
CA LYS A 94 9.32 -14.52 -7.99
C LYS A 94 10.66 -13.81 -8.15
N LEU A 95 11.25 -13.45 -7.03
CA LEU A 95 12.50 -12.72 -7.02
C LEU A 95 13.42 -13.30 -5.94
N LYS A 96 14.70 -13.41 -6.25
CA LYS A 96 15.72 -13.77 -5.26
C LYS A 96 16.52 -12.53 -4.88
N VAL A 97 16.58 -12.25 -3.57
CA VAL A 97 17.29 -11.12 -3.00
C VAL A 97 18.16 -11.62 -1.86
N GLY A 98 19.47 -11.61 -2.05
CA GLY A 98 20.39 -12.22 -1.07
C GLY A 98 19.98 -13.66 -0.71
N PRO A 99 19.76 -13.97 0.57
CA PRO A 99 19.30 -15.29 1.02
C PRO A 99 17.78 -15.48 0.92
N PHE A 100 17.02 -14.47 0.52
CA PHE A 100 15.56 -14.46 0.51
C PHE A 100 15.03 -14.86 -0.87
N ASN A 101 14.08 -15.80 -0.91
CA ASN A 101 13.28 -16.08 -2.09
C ASN A 101 11.90 -15.49 -1.85
N LEU A 102 11.52 -14.53 -2.68
CA LEU A 102 10.26 -13.78 -2.58
C LEU A 102 9.28 -14.30 -3.63
N GLU A 103 8.02 -14.46 -3.25
CA GLU A 103 6.89 -14.66 -4.16
C GLU A 103 5.82 -13.60 -3.81
N PHE A 104 5.25 -12.96 -4.82
CA PHE A 104 4.29 -11.88 -4.63
C PHE A 104 2.87 -12.36 -4.93
N VAL A 105 1.90 -11.95 -4.11
CA VAL A 105 0.50 -12.33 -4.26
C VAL A 105 -0.35 -11.08 -4.37
N THR A 106 -1.18 -10.99 -5.41
CA THR A 106 -2.13 -9.88 -5.54
C THR A 106 -3.14 -9.91 -4.40
N VAL A 107 -3.33 -8.79 -3.73
CA VAL A 107 -4.35 -8.59 -2.71
C VAL A 107 -5.22 -7.40 -3.06
N THR A 108 -6.47 -7.43 -2.57
CA THR A 108 -7.40 -6.31 -2.71
C THR A 108 -7.22 -5.37 -1.52
N HIS A 109 -7.14 -4.08 -1.80
CA HIS A 109 -7.12 -3.03 -0.80
C HIS A 109 -7.83 -1.77 -1.33
N SER A 110 -7.78 -0.64 -0.61
CA SER A 110 -8.38 0.64 -1.06
C SER A 110 -7.57 1.34 -2.16
N ILE A 111 -6.38 0.83 -2.47
CA ILE A 111 -5.47 1.30 -3.51
C ILE A 111 -5.18 0.15 -4.48
N PRO A 112 -5.07 0.41 -5.81
CA PRO A 112 -4.66 -0.60 -6.78
C PRO A 112 -3.24 -1.12 -6.54
N ASP A 113 -2.94 -2.29 -7.12
CA ASP A 113 -1.62 -2.92 -7.17
C ASP A 113 -1.03 -3.32 -5.81
N ALA A 114 -1.86 -3.47 -4.76
CA ALA A 114 -1.40 -3.97 -3.48
C ALA A 114 -0.96 -5.44 -3.59
N LEU A 115 0.13 -5.78 -2.89
CA LEU A 115 0.77 -7.08 -2.91
C LEU A 115 1.03 -7.59 -1.49
N ALA A 116 0.69 -8.85 -1.24
CA ALA A 116 1.30 -9.62 -0.16
C ALA A 116 2.64 -10.18 -0.63
N VAL A 117 3.54 -10.43 0.31
CA VAL A 117 4.85 -11.04 0.04
C VAL A 117 5.04 -12.32 0.86
N TYR A 118 5.31 -13.42 0.16
CA TYR A 118 5.83 -14.64 0.77
C TYR A 118 7.35 -14.59 0.73
N VAL A 119 7.98 -14.81 1.87
CA VAL A 119 9.44 -14.81 2.01
C VAL A 119 9.88 -16.16 2.50
N LYS A 120 10.71 -16.84 1.73
CA LYS A 120 11.35 -18.10 2.11
C LYS A 120 12.82 -17.93 2.33
N THR A 121 13.30 -18.44 3.47
CA THR A 121 14.70 -18.46 3.87
C THR A 121 15.11 -19.87 4.30
N PRO A 122 16.41 -20.16 4.49
CA PRO A 122 16.85 -21.41 5.09
C PRO A 122 16.34 -21.66 6.51
N ALA A 123 15.93 -20.60 7.24
CA ALA A 123 15.45 -20.68 8.61
C ALA A 123 13.94 -20.86 8.72
N GLY A 124 13.20 -20.68 7.63
CA GLY A 124 11.75 -20.76 7.63
C GLY A 124 11.11 -19.85 6.59
N SER A 125 9.79 -19.79 6.62
CA SER A 125 8.97 -19.02 5.67
C SER A 125 7.97 -18.13 6.39
N LEU A 126 7.68 -16.98 5.81
CA LEU A 126 6.64 -16.09 6.30
C LEU A 126 5.78 -15.56 5.14
N ILE A 127 4.56 -15.19 5.44
CA ILE A 127 3.71 -14.35 4.60
C ILE A 127 3.44 -13.05 5.37
N ASP A 128 3.69 -11.93 4.70
CA ASP A 128 3.18 -10.62 5.10
C ASP A 128 2.11 -10.22 4.09
N THR A 129 0.88 -10.00 4.55
CA THR A 129 -0.23 -9.66 3.66
C THR A 129 -0.22 -8.20 3.23
N GLY A 130 0.58 -7.35 3.89
CA GLY A 130 0.29 -5.93 3.89
C GLY A 130 -1.16 -5.68 4.32
N ASP A 131 -1.71 -4.56 3.94
CA ASP A 131 -3.13 -4.28 4.14
C ASP A 131 -3.97 -5.06 3.13
N ILE A 132 -4.93 -5.81 3.64
CA ILE A 132 -5.75 -6.72 2.83
C ILE A 132 -7.23 -6.60 3.16
N LYS A 133 -8.04 -6.67 2.13
CA LYS A 133 -9.49 -6.80 2.26
C LYS A 133 -9.96 -7.86 1.26
N LEU A 134 -10.84 -8.77 1.69
CA LEU A 134 -11.41 -9.78 0.79
C LEU A 134 -12.62 -9.20 0.04
N ASP A 135 -12.37 -8.22 -0.83
CA ASP A 135 -13.38 -7.63 -1.68
C ASP A 135 -13.61 -8.52 -2.92
N GLN A 136 -14.83 -9.02 -3.10
CA GLN A 136 -15.20 -9.86 -4.24
C GLN A 136 -15.69 -9.04 -5.45
N LEU A 137 -15.90 -7.73 -5.27
CA LEU A 137 -16.36 -6.81 -6.30
C LEU A 137 -15.50 -5.53 -6.31
N PRO A 138 -14.18 -5.67 -6.46
CA PRO A 138 -13.28 -4.52 -6.52
C PRO A 138 -13.50 -3.72 -7.78
N LEU A 139 -13.26 -2.40 -7.71
CA LEU A 139 -13.47 -1.48 -8.84
C LEU A 139 -12.59 -1.77 -10.05
N ASP A 140 -11.39 -2.24 -9.81
CA ASP A 140 -10.40 -2.55 -10.84
C ASP A 140 -10.46 -4.02 -11.32
N HIS A 141 -11.45 -4.79 -10.83
CA HIS A 141 -11.67 -6.21 -11.13
C HIS A 141 -10.52 -7.14 -10.72
N ARG A 142 -9.57 -6.67 -9.93
CA ARG A 142 -8.46 -7.47 -9.39
C ARG A 142 -8.81 -7.97 -7.99
N ILE A 143 -9.22 -9.21 -7.91
CA ILE A 143 -9.54 -9.87 -6.63
C ILE A 143 -8.26 -10.43 -5.97
N THR A 144 -8.32 -10.61 -4.66
CA THR A 144 -7.26 -11.31 -3.91
C THR A 144 -7.04 -12.71 -4.47
N ASP A 145 -5.79 -13.05 -4.79
CA ASP A 145 -5.42 -14.35 -5.38
C ASP A 145 -5.38 -15.47 -4.32
N LEU A 146 -6.57 -15.88 -3.88
CA LEU A 146 -6.71 -16.97 -2.89
C LEU A 146 -6.13 -18.30 -3.38
N VAL A 147 -6.04 -18.52 -4.70
CA VAL A 147 -5.44 -19.73 -5.26
C VAL A 147 -3.95 -19.76 -4.96
N GLU A 148 -3.26 -18.63 -5.09
CA GLU A 148 -1.85 -18.56 -4.76
C GLU A 148 -1.59 -18.69 -3.25
N PHE A 149 -2.41 -18.04 -2.41
CA PHE A 149 -2.37 -18.27 -0.96
C PHE A 149 -2.57 -19.75 -0.59
N GLY A 150 -3.52 -20.43 -1.23
CA GLY A 150 -3.73 -21.87 -1.02
C GLY A 150 -2.49 -22.71 -1.34
N LYS A 151 -1.84 -22.45 -2.49
CA LYS A 151 -0.60 -23.13 -2.87
C LYS A 151 0.55 -22.86 -1.90
N LEU A 152 0.67 -21.63 -1.37
CA LEU A 152 1.67 -21.30 -0.36
C LEU A 152 1.38 -22.01 0.96
N GLY A 153 0.10 -22.09 1.36
CA GLY A 153 -0.34 -22.86 2.52
C GLY A 153 -0.02 -24.36 2.41
N GLU A 154 -0.19 -24.98 1.23
CA GLU A 154 0.20 -26.35 0.97
C GLU A 154 1.72 -26.59 1.13
N LYS A 155 2.55 -25.60 0.80
CA LYS A 155 4.02 -25.67 1.02
C LYS A 155 4.40 -25.55 2.50
N GLY A 156 3.48 -25.11 3.35
CA GLY A 156 3.72 -24.73 4.74
C GLY A 156 4.23 -23.30 4.90
N VAL A 157 3.69 -22.61 5.89
CA VAL A 157 4.08 -21.24 6.27
C VAL A 157 4.33 -21.22 7.77
N ASP A 158 5.54 -20.83 8.17
CA ASP A 158 5.92 -20.84 9.57
C ASP A 158 5.40 -19.63 10.34
N LEU A 159 5.24 -18.48 9.66
CA LEU A 159 4.71 -17.23 10.25
C LEU A 159 3.78 -16.54 9.27
N LEU A 160 2.59 -16.19 9.73
CA LEU A 160 1.63 -15.33 9.03
C LEU A 160 1.56 -13.98 9.75
N MET A 161 1.95 -12.91 9.08
CA MET A 161 1.72 -11.53 9.47
C MET A 161 0.54 -11.02 8.63
N MET A 162 -0.59 -10.79 9.29
CA MET A 162 -1.86 -10.49 8.61
C MET A 162 -2.46 -9.20 9.15
N ASP A 163 -2.97 -8.37 8.24
CA ASP A 163 -3.82 -7.24 8.59
C ASP A 163 -4.97 -7.70 9.49
N SER A 164 -5.09 -7.04 10.63
CA SER A 164 -6.12 -7.29 11.63
C SER A 164 -7.00 -6.07 11.91
N THR A 165 -6.95 -5.08 11.04
CA THR A 165 -7.80 -3.89 11.13
C THR A 165 -9.27 -4.29 11.13
N ASN A 166 -10.02 -3.83 12.13
CA ASN A 166 -11.41 -4.20 12.37
C ASN A 166 -11.67 -5.71 12.67
N ALA A 167 -10.66 -6.48 13.06
CA ALA A 167 -10.84 -7.90 13.37
C ALA A 167 -11.88 -8.16 14.50
N GLU A 168 -12.09 -7.19 15.38
CA GLU A 168 -13.08 -7.23 16.47
C GLU A 168 -14.47 -6.71 16.05
N VAL A 169 -14.62 -6.16 14.84
CA VAL A 169 -15.91 -5.62 14.37
C VAL A 169 -16.74 -6.75 13.74
N PRO A 170 -17.89 -7.11 14.31
CA PRO A 170 -18.73 -8.17 13.76
C PRO A 170 -19.26 -7.81 12.38
N GLY A 171 -19.32 -8.80 11.47
CA GLY A 171 -19.94 -8.66 10.16
C GLY A 171 -18.96 -8.84 9.02
N PHE A 172 -19.30 -8.26 7.87
CA PHE A 172 -18.51 -8.33 6.64
C PHE A 172 -18.21 -6.94 6.12
N VAL A 173 -17.02 -6.74 5.59
CA VAL A 173 -16.63 -5.51 4.90
C VAL A 173 -17.42 -5.43 3.59
N LYS A 174 -18.12 -4.31 3.37
CA LYS A 174 -18.84 -4.09 2.12
C LYS A 174 -17.86 -3.87 0.96
N PRO A 175 -18.20 -4.33 -0.26
CA PRO A 175 -17.42 -4.04 -1.45
C PRO A 175 -17.26 -2.52 -1.67
N GLU A 176 -16.11 -2.10 -2.22
CA GLU A 176 -15.86 -0.69 -2.53
C GLU A 176 -16.90 -0.13 -3.52
N THR A 177 -17.40 -0.96 -4.43
CA THR A 177 -18.48 -0.61 -5.36
C THR A 177 -19.78 -0.21 -4.67
N SER A 178 -20.01 -0.61 -3.41
CA SER A 178 -21.23 -0.28 -2.65
C SER A 178 -21.39 1.21 -2.35
N ILE A 179 -20.32 1.99 -2.48
CA ILE A 179 -20.33 3.45 -2.30
C ILE A 179 -20.93 4.17 -3.53
N GLY A 180 -20.85 3.56 -4.71
CA GLY A 180 -21.33 4.15 -5.97
C GLY A 180 -22.75 4.71 -5.89
N PRO A 181 -23.76 3.97 -5.41
CA PRO A 181 -25.13 4.49 -5.29
C PRO A 181 -25.26 5.71 -4.39
N ALA A 182 -24.50 5.79 -3.30
CA ALA A 182 -24.53 6.95 -2.40
C ALA A 182 -23.91 8.19 -3.06
N LEU A 183 -22.79 8.02 -3.78
CA LEU A 183 -22.21 9.10 -4.59
C LEU A 183 -23.17 9.53 -5.69
N ASP A 184 -23.77 8.59 -6.42
CA ASP A 184 -24.73 8.86 -7.46
C ASP A 184 -25.91 9.71 -6.95
N GLN A 185 -26.49 9.33 -5.82
CA GLN A 185 -27.54 10.09 -5.17
C GLN A 185 -27.10 11.49 -4.77
N ALA A 186 -25.93 11.63 -4.15
CA ALA A 186 -25.38 12.91 -3.75
C ALA A 186 -25.16 13.86 -4.95
N PHE A 187 -24.61 13.33 -6.04
CA PHE A 187 -24.38 14.10 -7.27
C PHE A 187 -25.69 14.47 -7.98
N ALA A 188 -26.68 13.57 -7.99
CA ALA A 188 -28.00 13.83 -8.60
C ALA A 188 -28.77 14.95 -7.89
N GLN A 189 -28.69 14.99 -6.55
CA GLN A 189 -29.45 15.93 -5.73
C GLN A 189 -28.76 17.30 -5.58
N ALA A 190 -27.47 17.38 -5.82
CA ALA A 190 -26.71 18.60 -5.58
C ALA A 190 -27.01 19.68 -6.62
N THR A 191 -27.52 20.82 -6.18
CA THR A 191 -27.79 22.00 -7.03
C THR A 191 -26.61 22.97 -7.10
N ARG A 192 -25.62 22.83 -6.22
CA ARG A 192 -24.42 23.69 -6.12
C ARG A 192 -23.14 22.86 -6.14
N LYS A 193 -22.03 23.44 -5.67
CA LYS A 193 -20.73 22.74 -5.55
C LYS A 193 -20.87 21.53 -4.63
N ILE A 194 -20.16 20.47 -5.00
CA ILE A 194 -19.93 19.30 -4.16
C ILE A 194 -18.48 19.37 -3.70
N ILE A 195 -18.25 19.21 -2.42
CA ILE A 195 -16.93 19.11 -1.82
C ILE A 195 -16.79 17.69 -1.28
N VAL A 196 -15.78 16.98 -1.75
CA VAL A 196 -15.47 15.62 -1.30
C VAL A 196 -14.11 15.67 -0.60
N ALA A 197 -14.07 15.24 0.65
CA ALA A 197 -12.84 15.04 1.39
C ALA A 197 -12.52 13.54 1.42
N SER A 198 -11.32 13.17 1.02
CA SER A 198 -10.84 11.80 1.01
C SER A 198 -9.32 11.79 1.15
N PHE A 199 -8.75 10.68 1.60
CA PHE A 199 -7.31 10.49 1.48
C PHE A 199 -6.92 10.48 0.00
N SER A 200 -5.83 11.18 -0.35
CA SER A 200 -5.35 11.25 -1.74
C SER A 200 -4.93 9.88 -2.28
N SER A 201 -4.43 9.02 -1.42
CA SER A 201 -4.01 7.66 -1.75
C SER A 201 -5.17 6.66 -1.92
N HIS A 202 -6.42 7.04 -1.54
CA HIS A 202 -7.59 6.21 -1.79
C HIS A 202 -8.05 6.33 -3.26
N VAL A 203 -7.24 5.82 -4.16
CA VAL A 203 -7.37 5.97 -5.62
C VAL A 203 -8.73 5.48 -6.12
N HIS A 204 -9.22 4.35 -5.60
CA HIS A 204 -10.53 3.81 -5.99
C HIS A 204 -11.68 4.78 -5.66
N ARG A 205 -11.64 5.46 -4.51
CA ARG A 205 -12.65 6.44 -4.15
C ARG A 205 -12.59 7.68 -5.04
N VAL A 206 -11.38 8.15 -5.33
CA VAL A 206 -11.17 9.28 -6.24
C VAL A 206 -11.74 8.96 -7.61
N GLN A 207 -11.50 7.74 -8.13
CA GLN A 207 -12.05 7.30 -9.42
C GLN A 207 -13.58 7.32 -9.41
N GLN A 208 -14.23 6.77 -8.38
CA GLN A 208 -15.71 6.79 -8.27
C GLN A 208 -16.27 8.21 -8.26
N VAL A 209 -15.60 9.15 -7.58
CA VAL A 209 -16.01 10.56 -7.55
C VAL A 209 -15.89 11.20 -8.94
N VAL A 210 -14.80 10.92 -9.65
CA VAL A 210 -14.59 11.42 -11.02
C VAL A 210 -15.64 10.85 -11.97
N ASP A 211 -15.95 9.57 -11.88
CA ASP A 211 -16.95 8.90 -12.71
C ASP A 211 -18.36 9.48 -12.44
N ALA A 212 -18.72 9.68 -11.17
CA ALA A 212 -19.97 10.34 -10.80
C ALA A 212 -20.03 11.79 -11.32
N ALA A 213 -18.96 12.56 -11.18
CA ALA A 213 -18.88 13.91 -11.70
C ALA A 213 -19.06 13.95 -13.22
N HIS A 214 -18.41 13.06 -13.94
CA HIS A 214 -18.54 12.92 -15.40
C HIS A 214 -20.00 12.61 -15.79
N LYS A 215 -20.61 11.63 -15.13
CA LYS A 215 -22.01 11.23 -15.36
C LYS A 215 -22.99 12.41 -15.25
N TYR A 216 -22.77 13.31 -14.28
CA TYR A 216 -23.62 14.48 -14.05
C TYR A 216 -23.10 15.77 -14.69
N GLY A 217 -22.17 15.70 -15.64
CA GLY A 217 -21.64 16.82 -16.41
C GLY A 217 -20.92 17.88 -15.55
N ARG A 218 -20.35 17.48 -14.42
CA ARG A 218 -19.66 18.38 -13.49
C ARG A 218 -18.16 18.43 -13.76
N LYS A 219 -17.58 19.61 -13.58
CA LYS A 219 -16.13 19.79 -13.63
C LYS A 219 -15.52 19.35 -12.29
N VAL A 220 -14.42 18.62 -12.37
CA VAL A 220 -13.64 18.20 -11.19
C VAL A 220 -12.41 19.08 -11.05
N VAL A 221 -12.11 19.48 -9.82
CA VAL A 221 -10.89 20.19 -9.44
C VAL A 221 -10.30 19.46 -8.25
N PHE A 222 -9.05 19.06 -8.36
CA PHE A 222 -8.29 18.48 -7.26
C PHE A 222 -7.58 19.60 -6.51
N VAL A 223 -7.61 19.53 -5.18
CA VAL A 223 -6.95 20.48 -4.27
C VAL A 223 -6.20 19.66 -3.23
N GLY A 224 -4.95 19.98 -3.01
CA GLY A 224 -4.04 19.22 -2.15
C GLY A 224 -2.92 18.57 -2.95
N ARG A 225 -2.13 17.79 -2.24
CA ARG A 225 -0.98 17.03 -2.82
C ARG A 225 -1.35 15.57 -2.99
#